data_c558dba74dc1fecec8538a97a5f7058a
#
_entry.id   c558dba74dc1fecec8538a97a5f7058a
#
_cell.length_a   1.000
_cell.length_b   1.000
_cell.length_c   1.000
_cell.angle_alpha   90.00
_cell.angle_beta   90.00
_cell.angle_gamma   90.00
#
_symmetry.space_group_name_H-M   'P 1'
#
loop_
_entity.id
_entity.type
_entity.pdbx_description
1 polymer ?
#
loop_
_entity_poly.entity_id
_entity_poly.type
_entity_poly.pdbx_seq_one_letter_code
_entity_poly.pdbx_strand_id
1 'polypeptide(L)'
;MLIPELDPVAIQLGPLAIRWYGLTWLAAFSTIYFLIKRYQKDLNVEQVSDLMFYSLLGAILGGRAGYIFFYSIEQFISNPLSIFFIWQGGLSFHGGLLGVLIACFWLSKSWGVQFFWLMDRVAPFVPPGLGFVRLGNFMNSELLGRPTDISWGVIFPSDPLGVTRHPSQLYQAFGEGIVLFLYMLLISRNSKPKMNISGHFLL
;
A
#
# COMPACT_ATOMS: atom_id res chain seq x y z
N MET A 1 -5.15 -21.66 -15.97
CA MET A 1 -4.37 -20.88 -16.97
C MET A 1 -2.95 -20.68 -16.46
N LEU A 2 -1.91 -21.01 -17.22
CA LEU A 2 -0.53 -20.76 -16.82
C LEU A 2 -0.23 -19.27 -17.01
N ILE A 3 0.22 -18.58 -15.97
CA ILE A 3 0.75 -17.21 -16.11
C ILE A 3 2.19 -17.33 -16.61
N PRO A 4 2.60 -16.55 -17.64
CA PRO A 4 4.00 -16.48 -17.98
C PRO A 4 4.82 -15.95 -16.81
N GLU A 5 6.00 -16.50 -16.61
CA GLU A 5 6.95 -15.98 -15.64
C GLU A 5 7.36 -14.58 -16.09
N LEU A 6 6.86 -13.57 -15.37
CA LEU A 6 7.21 -12.19 -15.64
C LEU A 6 8.56 -11.90 -14.98
N ASP A 7 9.49 -11.37 -15.76
CA ASP A 7 10.71 -10.81 -15.18
C ASP A 7 10.30 -9.74 -14.14
N PRO A 8 10.69 -9.88 -12.88
CA PRO A 8 10.35 -8.89 -11.85
C PRO A 8 10.96 -7.50 -12.14
N VAL A 9 11.94 -7.42 -13.04
CA VAL A 9 12.57 -6.19 -13.49
C VAL A 9 11.83 -5.66 -14.71
N ALA A 10 11.21 -4.47 -14.56
CA ALA A 10 10.54 -3.77 -15.66
C ALA A 10 11.54 -3.09 -16.60
N ILE A 11 12.56 -2.44 -16.03
CA ILE A 11 13.58 -1.70 -16.79
C ILE A 11 14.91 -1.87 -16.07
N GLN A 12 15.95 -2.26 -16.83
CA GLN A 12 17.33 -2.33 -16.35
C GLN A 12 18.11 -1.13 -16.85
N LEU A 13 18.61 -0.30 -15.94
CA LEU A 13 19.44 0.87 -16.23
C LEU A 13 20.83 0.69 -15.61
N GLY A 14 21.68 -0.06 -16.27
CA GLY A 14 22.99 -0.42 -15.70
C GLY A 14 22.84 -1.18 -14.39
N PRO A 15 23.40 -0.70 -13.27
CA PRO A 15 23.28 -1.38 -11.98
C PRO A 15 21.90 -1.17 -11.31
N LEU A 16 21.06 -0.28 -11.83
CA LEU A 16 19.73 0.03 -11.28
C LEU A 16 18.67 -0.82 -11.98
N ALA A 17 17.95 -1.62 -11.20
CA ALA A 17 16.80 -2.39 -11.65
C ALA A 17 15.49 -1.75 -11.14
N ILE A 18 14.68 -1.23 -12.06
CA ILE A 18 13.32 -0.77 -11.76
C ILE A 18 12.40 -1.98 -11.82
N ARG A 19 11.81 -2.33 -10.70
CA ARG A 19 10.93 -3.50 -10.57
C ARG A 19 9.46 -3.11 -10.77
N TRP A 20 8.66 -4.00 -11.35
CA TRP A 20 7.21 -3.82 -11.52
C TRP A 20 6.52 -3.49 -10.20
N TYR A 21 6.89 -4.16 -9.12
CA TYR A 21 6.33 -3.91 -7.79
C TYR A 21 6.56 -2.46 -7.33
N GLY A 22 7.75 -1.90 -7.57
CA GLY A 22 8.03 -0.49 -7.31
C GLY A 22 7.16 0.46 -8.14
N LEU A 23 6.91 0.10 -9.41
CA LEU A 23 6.02 0.89 -10.29
C LEU A 23 4.55 0.85 -9.82
N THR A 24 4.06 -0.27 -9.30
CA THR A 24 2.70 -0.33 -8.73
C THR A 24 2.57 0.52 -7.47
N TRP A 25 3.59 0.59 -6.62
CA TRP A 25 3.63 1.52 -5.49
C TRP A 25 3.66 2.98 -5.95
N LEU A 26 4.45 3.31 -6.95
CA LEU A 26 4.47 4.65 -7.54
C LEU A 26 3.10 5.04 -8.11
N ALA A 27 2.44 4.12 -8.83
CA ALA A 27 1.09 4.31 -9.34
C ALA A 27 0.08 4.50 -8.21
N ALA A 28 0.18 3.71 -7.12
CA ALA A 28 -0.66 3.83 -5.94
C ALA A 28 -0.56 5.22 -5.30
N PHE A 29 0.65 5.65 -4.97
CA PHE A 29 0.89 6.96 -4.36
C PHE A 29 0.49 8.12 -5.29
N SER A 30 0.82 8.03 -6.58
CA SER A 30 0.41 9.05 -7.56
C SER A 30 -1.10 9.15 -7.68
N THR A 31 -1.81 8.03 -7.72
CA THR A 31 -3.27 8.00 -7.79
C THR A 31 -3.89 8.64 -6.55
N ILE A 32 -3.42 8.28 -5.36
CA ILE A 32 -3.89 8.87 -4.09
C ILE A 32 -3.64 10.39 -4.10
N TYR A 33 -2.44 10.84 -4.48
CA TYR A 33 -2.09 12.26 -4.58
C TYR A 33 -3.07 13.02 -5.50
N PHE A 34 -3.27 12.52 -6.72
CA PHE A 34 -4.15 13.20 -7.68
C PHE A 34 -5.61 13.20 -7.25
N LEU A 35 -6.09 12.12 -6.61
CA LEU A 35 -7.45 12.05 -6.09
C LEU A 35 -7.66 13.03 -4.93
N ILE A 36 -6.76 13.05 -3.94
CA ILE A 36 -6.85 14.01 -2.83
C ILE A 36 -6.80 15.43 -3.38
N LYS A 37 -5.84 15.76 -4.23
CA LYS A 37 -5.71 17.09 -4.85
C LYS A 37 -6.96 17.50 -5.64
N ARG A 38 -7.61 16.55 -6.30
CA ARG A 38 -8.82 16.82 -7.15
C ARG A 38 -10.08 17.00 -6.33
N TYR A 39 -10.25 16.22 -5.27
CA TYR A 39 -11.52 16.12 -4.56
C TYR A 39 -11.52 16.78 -3.19
N GLN A 40 -10.38 16.83 -2.48
CA GLN A 40 -10.27 17.48 -1.17
C GLN A 40 -9.94 18.97 -1.32
N LYS A 41 -10.98 19.82 -1.21
CA LYS A 41 -10.83 21.27 -1.31
C LYS A 41 -10.35 21.93 0.00
N ASP A 42 -10.46 21.19 1.11
CA ASP A 42 -10.06 21.66 2.44
C ASP A 42 -8.54 21.58 2.67
N LEU A 43 -7.80 20.91 1.78
CA LEU A 43 -6.35 20.83 1.80
C LEU A 43 -5.76 21.62 0.63
N ASN A 44 -4.81 22.48 0.88
CA ASN A 44 -4.07 23.14 -0.19
C ASN A 44 -3.02 22.19 -0.83
N VAL A 45 -2.43 22.60 -1.94
CA VAL A 45 -1.50 21.75 -2.72
C VAL A 45 -0.25 21.40 -1.91
N GLU A 46 0.25 22.32 -1.11
CA GLU A 46 1.40 22.10 -0.24
C GLU A 46 1.10 21.05 0.84
N GLN A 47 -0.04 21.17 1.52
CA GLN A 47 -0.49 20.18 2.50
C GLN A 47 -0.67 18.78 1.89
N VAL A 48 -1.20 18.68 0.66
CA VAL A 48 -1.30 17.38 -0.03
C VAL A 48 0.08 16.82 -0.35
N SER A 49 1.03 17.65 -0.77
CA SER A 49 2.40 17.23 -1.06
C SER A 49 3.12 16.77 0.20
N ASP A 50 3.01 17.53 1.29
CA ASP A 50 3.54 17.17 2.60
C ASP A 50 2.94 15.87 3.11
N LEU A 51 1.62 15.70 3.00
CA LEU A 51 0.93 14.49 3.40
C LEU A 51 1.50 13.26 2.67
N MET A 52 1.68 13.36 1.36
CA MET A 52 2.23 12.26 0.57
C MET A 52 3.70 11.98 0.90
N PHE A 53 4.50 13.04 1.03
CA PHE A 53 5.92 12.90 1.36
C PHE A 53 6.15 12.26 2.73
N TYR A 54 5.50 12.79 3.78
CA TYR A 54 5.67 12.27 5.13
C TYR A 54 5.00 10.91 5.34
N SER A 55 3.89 10.63 4.63
CA SER A 55 3.29 9.29 4.64
C SER A 55 4.21 8.25 4.00
N LEU A 56 4.84 8.57 2.86
CA LEU A 56 5.81 7.69 2.22
C LEU A 56 7.03 7.45 3.12
N LEU A 57 7.57 8.51 3.69
CA LEU A 57 8.69 8.43 4.62
C LEU A 57 8.33 7.60 5.85
N GLY A 58 7.16 7.83 6.43
CA GLY A 58 6.62 7.06 7.55
C GLY A 58 6.43 5.58 7.19
N ALA A 59 5.91 5.27 6.01
CA ALA A 59 5.74 3.91 5.53
C ALA A 59 7.09 3.17 5.41
N ILE A 60 8.11 3.82 4.85
CA ILE A 60 9.45 3.23 4.68
C ILE A 60 10.14 3.05 6.03
N LEU A 61 10.22 4.10 6.83
CA LEU A 61 10.92 4.04 8.14
C LEU A 61 10.20 3.11 9.11
N GLY A 62 8.88 3.24 9.22
CA GLY A 62 8.08 2.38 10.09
C GLY A 62 8.09 0.93 9.61
N GLY A 63 7.99 0.69 8.30
CA GLY A 63 8.07 -0.64 7.70
C GLY A 63 9.40 -1.31 7.98
N ARG A 64 10.51 -0.56 7.84
CA ARG A 64 11.85 -1.08 8.12
C ARG A 64 12.07 -1.33 9.59
N ALA A 65 11.71 -0.39 10.46
CA ALA A 65 11.79 -0.56 11.90
C ALA A 65 10.98 -1.77 12.37
N GLY A 66 9.70 -1.87 11.92
CA GLY A 66 8.85 -3.01 12.24
C GLY A 66 9.41 -4.34 11.76
N TYR A 67 10.02 -4.39 10.56
CA TYR A 67 10.68 -5.60 10.07
C TYR A 67 11.85 -6.00 10.97
N ILE A 68 12.73 -5.08 11.28
CA ILE A 68 13.90 -5.33 12.13
C ILE A 68 13.48 -5.83 13.51
N PHE A 69 12.56 -5.12 14.17
CA PHE A 69 12.18 -5.47 15.54
C PHE A 69 11.41 -6.79 15.66
N PHE A 70 10.58 -7.13 14.67
CA PHE A 70 9.72 -8.32 14.76
C PHE A 70 10.27 -9.54 14.02
N TYR A 71 11.13 -9.35 13.01
CA TYR A 71 11.54 -10.46 12.13
C TYR A 71 13.05 -10.62 12.01
N SER A 72 13.86 -9.63 12.39
CA SER A 72 15.30 -9.64 12.11
C SER A 72 16.14 -9.01 13.22
N ILE A 73 15.70 -9.15 14.48
CA ILE A 73 16.35 -8.51 15.63
C ILE A 73 17.79 -9.01 15.84
N GLU A 74 18.06 -10.29 15.60
CA GLU A 74 19.40 -10.88 15.72
C GLU A 74 20.39 -10.26 14.72
N GLN A 75 19.94 -10.05 13.47
CA GLN A 75 20.75 -9.36 12.47
C GLN A 75 21.04 -7.91 12.88
N PHE A 76 20.09 -7.24 13.49
CA PHE A 76 20.28 -5.86 13.97
C PHE A 76 21.28 -5.82 15.14
N ILE A 77 21.19 -6.74 16.08
CA ILE A 77 22.15 -6.82 17.22
C ILE A 77 23.56 -7.08 16.71
N SER A 78 23.73 -7.97 15.72
CA SER A 78 25.05 -8.27 15.14
C SER A 78 25.59 -7.16 14.24
N ASN A 79 24.70 -6.45 13.52
CA ASN A 79 25.03 -5.35 12.64
C ASN A 79 23.93 -4.26 12.65
N PRO A 80 24.02 -3.26 13.55
CA PRO A 80 23.03 -2.20 13.69
C PRO A 80 22.81 -1.37 12.39
N LEU A 81 23.81 -1.29 11.52
CA LEU A 81 23.69 -0.59 10.25
C LEU A 81 22.73 -1.28 9.28
N SER A 82 22.38 -2.55 9.53
CA SER A 82 21.41 -3.30 8.70
C SER A 82 20.05 -2.62 8.60
N ILE A 83 19.68 -1.74 9.54
CA ILE A 83 18.42 -0.96 9.48
C ILE A 83 18.35 -0.08 8.25
N PHE A 84 19.46 0.42 7.74
CA PHE A 84 19.53 1.28 6.57
C PHE A 84 19.50 0.52 5.24
N PHE A 85 19.66 -0.81 5.25
CA PHE A 85 19.77 -1.61 4.02
C PHE A 85 18.40 -1.95 3.44
N ILE A 86 17.60 -0.92 3.15
CA ILE A 86 16.23 -1.06 2.61
C ILE A 86 16.20 -1.77 1.24
N TRP A 87 17.29 -1.70 0.48
CA TRP A 87 17.43 -2.37 -0.83
C TRP A 87 17.54 -3.90 -0.72
N GLN A 88 17.84 -4.45 0.45
CA GLN A 88 17.84 -5.89 0.69
C GLN A 88 16.43 -6.45 0.91
N GLY A 89 15.41 -5.59 0.91
CA GLY A 89 14.04 -5.95 1.20
C GLY A 89 13.75 -5.98 2.71
N GLY A 90 12.60 -6.55 3.07
CA GLY A 90 12.15 -6.65 4.47
C GLY A 90 11.52 -5.35 4.97
N LEU A 91 10.22 -5.23 4.68
CA LEU A 91 9.33 -4.20 5.22
C LEU A 91 8.13 -4.86 5.90
N SER A 92 7.82 -4.43 7.10
CA SER A 92 6.63 -4.87 7.85
C SER A 92 5.43 -4.00 7.45
N PHE A 93 4.33 -4.63 7.05
CA PHE A 93 3.07 -3.92 6.78
C PHE A 93 2.59 -3.13 8.01
N HIS A 94 2.55 -3.78 9.18
CA HIS A 94 2.09 -3.14 10.41
C HIS A 94 3.00 -1.98 10.83
N GLY A 95 4.31 -2.14 10.68
CA GLY A 95 5.27 -1.07 10.93
C GLY A 95 5.06 0.11 9.99
N GLY A 96 4.85 -0.17 8.69
CA GLY A 96 4.56 0.86 7.69
C GLY A 96 3.26 1.61 7.97
N LEU A 97 2.19 0.89 8.29
CA LEU A 97 0.90 1.49 8.68
C LEU A 97 1.05 2.40 9.90
N LEU A 98 1.72 1.92 10.95
CA LEU A 98 1.98 2.73 12.14
C LEU A 98 2.79 3.98 11.82
N GLY A 99 3.81 3.86 10.96
CA GLY A 99 4.62 4.99 10.51
C GLY A 99 3.80 6.04 9.76
N VAL A 100 2.89 5.62 8.88
CA VAL A 100 1.94 6.52 8.19
C VAL A 100 1.01 7.22 9.20
N LEU A 101 0.44 6.48 10.14
CA LEU A 101 -0.44 7.06 11.16
C LEU A 101 0.28 8.07 12.03
N ILE A 102 1.55 7.81 12.42
CA ILE A 102 2.39 8.76 13.17
C ILE A 102 2.65 10.01 12.32
N ALA A 103 2.99 9.88 11.05
CA ALA A 103 3.19 10.99 10.14
C ALA A 103 1.92 11.85 10.01
N CYS A 104 0.77 11.23 9.78
CA CYS A 104 -0.52 11.91 9.72
C CYS A 104 -0.89 12.60 11.04
N PHE A 105 -0.60 11.96 12.17
CA PHE A 105 -0.83 12.58 13.50
C PHE A 105 0.05 13.81 13.69
N TRP A 106 1.33 13.72 13.35
CA TRP A 106 2.25 14.86 13.43
C TRP A 106 1.81 16.01 12.52
N LEU A 107 1.47 15.72 11.25
CA LEU A 107 0.96 16.73 10.32
C LEU A 107 -0.33 17.38 10.82
N SER A 108 -1.26 16.61 11.37
CA SER A 108 -2.50 17.15 11.90
C SER A 108 -2.25 18.16 13.02
N LYS A 109 -1.26 17.89 13.88
CA LYS A 109 -0.83 18.82 14.94
C LYS A 109 -0.16 20.06 14.36
N SER A 110 0.75 19.90 13.39
CA SER A 110 1.44 20.98 12.72
C SER A 110 0.47 21.94 12.01
N TRP A 111 -0.60 21.40 11.42
CA TRP A 111 -1.63 22.21 10.73
C TRP A 111 -2.74 22.70 11.65
N GLY A 112 -2.71 22.40 12.94
CA GLY A 112 -3.74 22.81 13.90
C GLY A 112 -5.11 22.16 13.66
N VAL A 113 -5.15 21.00 13.00
CA VAL A 113 -6.38 20.26 12.72
C VAL A 113 -6.46 19.00 13.58
N GLN A 114 -7.67 18.45 13.72
CA GLN A 114 -7.84 17.20 14.45
C GLN A 114 -7.39 16.01 13.59
N PHE A 115 -6.73 15.03 14.19
CA PHE A 115 -6.24 13.84 13.51
C PHE A 115 -7.35 13.11 12.72
N PHE A 116 -8.49 12.84 13.34
CA PHE A 116 -9.60 12.15 12.67
C PHE A 116 -10.28 13.00 11.58
N TRP A 117 -10.19 14.32 11.69
CA TRP A 117 -10.59 15.19 10.58
C TRP A 117 -9.72 14.96 9.34
N LEU A 118 -8.41 14.82 9.53
CA LEU A 118 -7.49 14.52 8.45
C LEU A 118 -7.74 13.10 7.90
N MET A 119 -7.92 12.11 8.77
CA MET A 119 -8.19 10.72 8.37
C MET A 119 -9.45 10.58 7.51
N ASP A 120 -10.53 11.27 7.86
CA ASP A 120 -11.78 11.26 7.08
C ASP A 120 -11.63 11.84 5.67
N ARG A 121 -10.59 12.67 5.45
CA ARG A 121 -10.28 13.24 4.13
C ARG A 121 -9.35 12.39 3.30
N VAL A 122 -8.54 11.59 3.93
CA VAL A 122 -7.57 10.70 3.29
C VAL A 122 -8.16 9.32 2.97
N ALA A 123 -8.88 8.75 3.93
CA ALA A 123 -9.39 7.38 3.85
C ALA A 123 -10.17 7.05 2.56
N PRO A 124 -11.03 7.94 2.00
CA PRO A 124 -11.74 7.63 0.75
C PRO A 124 -10.85 7.38 -0.46
N PHE A 125 -9.61 7.85 -0.42
CA PHE A 125 -8.69 7.79 -1.56
C PHE A 125 -7.59 6.75 -1.41
N VAL A 126 -7.54 6.05 -0.29
CA VAL A 126 -6.59 4.93 -0.05
C VAL A 126 -6.93 3.67 -0.87
N PRO A 127 -8.20 3.28 -1.04
CA PRO A 127 -8.58 2.03 -1.72
C PRO A 127 -7.95 1.82 -3.10
N PRO A 128 -7.94 2.79 -4.04
CA PRO A 128 -7.28 2.59 -5.33
C PRO A 128 -5.79 2.26 -5.20
N GLY A 129 -5.11 2.82 -4.19
CA GLY A 129 -3.73 2.50 -3.88
C GLY A 129 -3.57 1.03 -3.48
N LEU A 130 -4.46 0.52 -2.61
CA LEU A 130 -4.49 -0.91 -2.26
C LEU A 130 -4.65 -1.78 -3.51
N GLY A 131 -5.56 -1.40 -4.41
CA GLY A 131 -5.77 -2.10 -5.68
C GLY A 131 -4.47 -2.23 -6.49
N PHE A 132 -3.69 -1.15 -6.64
CA PHE A 132 -2.41 -1.21 -7.35
C PHE A 132 -1.40 -2.12 -6.64
N VAL A 133 -1.32 -2.09 -5.32
CA VAL A 133 -0.44 -2.99 -4.57
C VAL A 133 -0.83 -4.46 -4.80
N ARG A 134 -2.13 -4.79 -4.82
CA ARG A 134 -2.61 -6.15 -5.12
C ARG A 134 -2.26 -6.59 -6.54
N LEU A 135 -2.33 -5.70 -7.53
CA LEU A 135 -1.85 -5.99 -8.88
C LEU A 135 -0.33 -6.26 -8.87
N GLY A 136 0.44 -5.52 -8.10
CA GLY A 136 1.86 -5.78 -7.91
C GLY A 136 2.14 -7.16 -7.29
N ASN A 137 1.38 -7.56 -6.28
CA ASN A 137 1.50 -8.91 -5.70
C ASN A 137 1.16 -10.01 -6.72
N PHE A 138 0.16 -9.78 -7.59
CA PHE A 138 -0.17 -10.72 -8.66
C PHE A 138 1.00 -10.86 -9.65
N MET A 139 1.60 -9.75 -10.10
CA MET A 139 2.74 -9.75 -11.02
C MET A 139 3.97 -10.42 -10.42
N ASN A 140 4.20 -10.27 -9.12
CA ASN A 140 5.31 -10.90 -8.40
C ASN A 140 4.99 -12.36 -7.99
N SER A 141 3.81 -12.90 -8.31
CA SER A 141 3.37 -14.21 -7.84
C SER A 141 3.47 -14.37 -6.32
N GLU A 142 3.05 -13.34 -5.58
CA GLU A 142 3.03 -13.30 -4.12
C GLU A 142 1.60 -13.48 -3.58
N LEU A 143 1.47 -13.89 -2.30
CA LEU A 143 0.18 -14.04 -1.61
C LEU A 143 -0.80 -14.96 -2.37
N LEU A 144 -0.32 -16.13 -2.75
CA LEU A 144 -1.05 -17.12 -3.54
C LEU A 144 -2.37 -17.50 -2.87
N GLY A 145 -3.43 -17.60 -3.66
CA GLY A 145 -4.72 -18.06 -3.20
C GLY A 145 -4.77 -19.55 -2.91
N ARG A 146 -5.91 -20.02 -2.41
CA ARG A 146 -6.14 -21.46 -2.15
C ARG A 146 -6.15 -22.24 -3.46
N PRO A 147 -5.75 -23.53 -3.44
CA PRO A 147 -5.95 -24.43 -4.57
C PRO A 147 -7.42 -24.47 -5.01
N THR A 148 -7.64 -24.64 -6.33
CA THR A 148 -8.98 -24.64 -6.91
C THR A 148 -9.05 -25.36 -8.26
N ASP A 149 -10.23 -25.83 -8.62
CA ASP A 149 -10.53 -26.46 -9.91
C ASP A 149 -11.36 -25.56 -10.83
N ILE A 150 -11.53 -24.28 -10.48
CA ILE A 150 -12.33 -23.35 -11.30
C ILE A 150 -11.63 -23.05 -12.64
N SER A 151 -12.42 -22.76 -13.69
CA SER A 151 -11.93 -22.54 -15.04
C SER A 151 -10.99 -21.34 -15.21
N TRP A 152 -11.11 -20.33 -14.36
CA TRP A 152 -10.24 -19.14 -14.35
C TRP A 152 -9.12 -19.22 -13.29
N GLY A 153 -8.94 -20.38 -12.68
CA GLY A 153 -7.81 -20.62 -11.79
C GLY A 153 -6.47 -20.48 -12.52
N VAL A 154 -5.45 -20.09 -11.77
CA VAL A 154 -4.14 -19.71 -12.30
C VAL A 154 -3.05 -20.58 -11.68
N ILE A 155 -2.08 -20.98 -12.48
CA ILE A 155 -0.85 -21.63 -12.02
C ILE A 155 0.23 -20.56 -11.95
N PHE A 156 0.73 -20.31 -10.74
CA PHE A 156 1.77 -19.32 -10.49
C PHE A 156 3.15 -19.96 -10.62
N PRO A 157 4.11 -19.32 -11.33
CA PRO A 157 5.46 -19.86 -11.48
C PRO A 157 6.20 -20.06 -10.15
N SER A 158 5.92 -19.22 -9.15
CA SER A 158 6.52 -19.27 -7.82
C SER A 158 5.91 -20.34 -6.91
N ASP A 159 4.82 -21.02 -7.32
CA ASP A 159 4.16 -22.03 -6.49
C ASP A 159 4.95 -23.35 -6.50
N PRO A 160 5.54 -23.77 -5.34
CA PRO A 160 6.28 -25.03 -5.29
C PRO A 160 5.44 -26.28 -5.62
N LEU A 161 4.12 -26.17 -5.45
CA LEU A 161 3.20 -27.29 -5.73
C LEU A 161 2.75 -27.34 -7.20
N GLY A 162 2.92 -26.26 -7.96
CA GLY A 162 2.50 -26.19 -9.36
C GLY A 162 1.00 -26.40 -9.58
N VAL A 163 0.16 -26.17 -8.56
CA VAL A 163 -1.28 -26.40 -8.62
C VAL A 163 -2.04 -25.16 -9.07
N THR A 164 -3.24 -25.38 -9.59
CA THR A 164 -4.15 -24.28 -9.94
C THR A 164 -4.67 -23.61 -8.66
N ARG A 165 -4.60 -22.27 -8.59
CA ARG A 165 -5.03 -21.47 -7.44
C ARG A 165 -5.98 -20.36 -7.83
N HIS A 166 -6.79 -19.92 -6.88
CA HIS A 166 -7.54 -18.68 -7.04
C HIS A 166 -6.60 -17.49 -7.21
N PRO A 167 -6.80 -16.60 -8.20
CA PRO A 167 -6.08 -15.34 -8.30
C PRO A 167 -6.58 -14.34 -7.26
N SER A 168 -6.35 -14.65 -5.97
CA SER A 168 -6.87 -13.91 -4.81
C SER A 168 -6.48 -12.43 -4.84
N GLN A 169 -5.30 -12.13 -5.37
CA GLN A 169 -4.80 -10.76 -5.53
C GLN A 169 -5.70 -9.93 -6.46
N LEU A 170 -6.23 -10.53 -7.53
CA LEU A 170 -7.16 -9.86 -8.45
C LEU A 170 -8.54 -9.64 -7.79
N TYR A 171 -9.00 -10.60 -6.99
CA TYR A 171 -10.24 -10.44 -6.22
C TYR A 171 -10.11 -9.31 -5.20
N GLN A 172 -8.97 -9.24 -4.51
CA GLN A 172 -8.65 -8.17 -3.57
C GLN A 172 -8.47 -6.82 -4.29
N ALA A 173 -7.80 -6.78 -5.45
CA ALA A 173 -7.68 -5.55 -6.24
C ALA A 173 -9.06 -5.00 -6.66
N PHE A 174 -9.99 -5.87 -7.03
CA PHE A 174 -11.36 -5.47 -7.33
C PHE A 174 -12.14 -5.05 -6.07
N GLY A 175 -12.15 -5.87 -5.02
CA GLY A 175 -12.90 -5.61 -3.79
C GLY A 175 -12.34 -4.43 -2.99
N GLU A 176 -11.05 -4.48 -2.63
CA GLU A 176 -10.39 -3.45 -1.82
C GLU A 176 -10.07 -2.19 -2.65
N GLY A 177 -9.76 -2.34 -3.95
CA GLY A 177 -9.39 -1.23 -4.82
C GLY A 177 -10.59 -0.49 -5.42
N ILE A 178 -11.53 -1.20 -6.05
CA ILE A 178 -12.63 -0.60 -6.81
C ILE A 178 -13.91 -0.50 -5.97
N VAL A 179 -14.39 -1.64 -5.44
CA VAL A 179 -15.69 -1.67 -4.73
C VAL A 179 -15.63 -0.80 -3.48
N LEU A 180 -14.59 -0.95 -2.67
CA LEU A 180 -14.39 -0.13 -1.48
C LEU A 180 -14.23 1.35 -1.84
N PHE A 181 -13.52 1.68 -2.92
CA PHE A 181 -13.40 3.08 -3.38
C PHE A 181 -14.76 3.69 -3.71
N LEU A 182 -15.58 2.99 -4.49
CA LEU A 182 -16.91 3.47 -4.85
C LEU A 182 -17.79 3.64 -3.61
N TYR A 183 -17.74 2.68 -2.69
CA TYR A 183 -18.43 2.77 -1.42
C TYR A 183 -17.98 3.98 -0.60
N MET A 184 -16.66 4.19 -0.45
CA MET A 184 -16.11 5.33 0.27
C MET A 184 -16.49 6.68 -0.36
N LEU A 185 -16.54 6.76 -1.71
CA LEU A 185 -17.02 7.96 -2.40
C LEU A 185 -18.51 8.22 -2.12
N LEU A 186 -19.34 7.19 -2.07
CA LEU A 186 -20.77 7.33 -1.78
C LEU A 186 -21.00 7.88 -0.37
N ILE A 187 -20.34 7.32 0.64
CA ILE A 187 -20.50 7.77 2.02
C ILE A 187 -19.87 9.15 2.30
N SER A 188 -18.85 9.53 1.55
CA SER A 188 -18.17 10.82 1.71
C SER A 188 -18.92 12.02 1.12
N ARG A 189 -19.96 11.78 0.28
CA ARG A 189 -20.74 12.85 -0.36
C ARG A 189 -21.54 13.71 0.62
N ASN A 190 -21.96 13.13 1.73
CA ASN A 190 -22.74 13.82 2.75
C ASN A 190 -21.85 14.22 3.92
N SER A 191 -22.17 15.35 4.54
CA SER A 191 -21.51 15.75 5.79
C SER A 191 -21.71 14.69 6.88
N LYS A 192 -20.63 14.17 7.41
CA LYS A 192 -20.62 13.10 8.42
C LYS A 192 -19.92 13.56 9.70
N PRO A 193 -20.29 13.00 10.86
CA PRO A 193 -19.54 13.19 12.08
C PRO A 193 -18.06 12.80 11.90
N LYS A 194 -17.16 13.39 12.68
CA LYS A 194 -15.73 13.01 12.68
C LYS A 194 -15.56 11.53 12.99
N MET A 195 -14.55 10.90 12.41
CA MET A 195 -14.25 9.47 12.46
C MET A 195 -15.27 8.58 11.74
N ASN A 196 -16.33 9.11 11.18
CA ASN A 196 -17.33 8.27 10.52
C ASN A 196 -16.80 7.68 9.21
N ILE A 197 -16.18 8.52 8.39
CA ILE A 197 -15.67 8.09 7.07
C ILE A 197 -14.45 7.17 7.24
N SER A 198 -13.49 7.54 8.07
CA SER A 198 -12.33 6.70 8.37
C SER A 198 -12.70 5.41 9.08
N GLY A 199 -13.75 5.43 9.92
CA GLY A 199 -14.30 4.22 10.54
C GLY A 199 -14.87 3.25 9.50
N HIS A 200 -15.61 3.72 8.52
CA HIS A 200 -16.12 2.88 7.41
C HIS A 200 -15.02 2.27 6.54
N PHE A 201 -13.85 2.88 6.47
CA PHE A 201 -12.71 2.30 5.77
C PHE A 201 -12.13 1.08 6.49
N LEU A 202 -12.29 0.99 7.80
CA LEU A 202 -11.75 -0.09 8.65
C LEU A 202 -12.73 -1.27 8.81
N LEU A 203 -14.00 -1.12 8.41
CA LEU A 203 -15.01 -2.19 8.44
C LEU A 203 -14.91 -3.12 7.23
#